data_dcebfe02fc362d895a1c7ea2ae42939a
#
_entry.id   dcebfe02fc362d895a1c7ea2ae42939a
#
_cell.length_a   1.000
_cell.length_b   1.000
_cell.length_c   1.000
_cell.angle_alpha   90.00
_cell.angle_beta   90.00
_cell.angle_gamma   90.00
#
_symmetry.space_group_name_H-M   'P 1'
#
loop_
_entity.id
_entity.type
_entity.pdbx_description
1 polymer ?
#
loop_
_entity_poly.entity_id
_entity_poly.type
_entity_poly.pdbx_seq_one_letter_code
_entity_poly.pdbx_strand_id
1 'polypeptide(L)'
;MKYIIATLGCKVNQYESEAMEQLLQNHGHTPCAEGESADAVIVNTCAVTAEGARKARQTVRRLQRENPLALTALCGCWSQVDAAEAAALGADILFGTGDRQGFVRAVETAAAERGAGESVTKLDDPFRRTGFEELPAGAYAGHARAYLKIQDGCDNFCTYCIIPY
;
A
#
# COMPACT_ATOMS: atom_id res chain seq x y z
N MET A 1 -16.00 -4.92 5.10
CA MET A 1 -15.59 -3.53 5.33
C MET A 1 -15.62 -2.72 4.03
N LYS A 2 -15.83 -1.40 4.15
CA LYS A 2 -15.64 -0.45 3.05
C LYS A 2 -14.23 0.11 3.09
N TYR A 3 -13.55 0.18 1.96
CA TYR A 3 -12.16 0.62 1.89
C TYR A 3 -11.93 1.71 0.84
N ILE A 4 -10.91 2.51 1.07
CA ILE A 4 -10.32 3.44 0.10
C ILE A 4 -8.89 3.02 -0.17
N ILE A 5 -8.50 2.87 -1.44
CA ILE A 5 -7.09 2.67 -1.84
C ILE A 5 -6.62 3.91 -2.59
N ALA A 6 -5.59 4.56 -2.08
CA ALA A 6 -4.89 5.65 -2.75
C ALA A 6 -3.52 5.17 -3.22
N THR A 7 -3.27 5.27 -4.52
CA THR A 7 -2.02 4.82 -5.13
C THR A 7 -1.16 6.01 -5.52
N LEU A 8 0.06 6.03 -5.03
CA LEU A 8 1.07 7.02 -5.38
C LEU A 8 2.27 6.31 -6.02
N GLY A 9 2.85 6.92 -7.04
CA GLY A 9 4.09 6.43 -7.62
C GLY A 9 4.00 5.87 -9.02
N CYS A 10 4.61 4.71 -9.24
CA CYS A 10 4.85 4.15 -10.56
C CYS A 10 3.79 3.08 -10.93
N LYS A 11 4.00 2.46 -12.10
CA LYS A 11 3.12 1.40 -12.60
C LYS A 11 3.16 0.12 -11.74
N VAL A 12 4.26 -0.11 -11.03
CA VAL A 12 4.35 -1.24 -10.07
C VAL A 12 3.39 -1.00 -8.91
N ASN A 13 3.39 0.21 -8.33
CA ASN A 13 2.43 0.56 -7.28
C ASN A 13 0.97 0.45 -7.77
N GLN A 14 0.69 0.83 -9.02
CA GLN A 14 -0.63 0.64 -9.61
C GLN A 14 -1.03 -0.83 -9.67
N TYR A 15 -0.16 -1.68 -10.24
CA TYR A 15 -0.38 -3.13 -10.29
C TYR A 15 -0.63 -3.73 -8.91
N GLU A 16 0.21 -3.37 -7.92
CA GLU A 16 0.08 -3.87 -6.55
C GLU A 16 -1.22 -3.41 -5.88
N SER A 17 -1.63 -2.17 -6.13
CA SER A 17 -2.91 -1.65 -5.59
C SER A 17 -4.11 -2.36 -6.21
N GLU A 18 -4.10 -2.60 -7.51
CA GLU A 18 -5.15 -3.36 -8.21
C GLU A 18 -5.22 -4.80 -7.70
N ALA A 19 -4.05 -5.42 -7.44
CA ALA A 19 -4.00 -6.76 -6.87
C ALA A 19 -4.54 -6.80 -5.43
N MET A 20 -4.20 -5.81 -4.58
CA MET A 20 -4.76 -5.68 -3.24
C MET A 20 -6.28 -5.45 -3.28
N GLU A 21 -6.74 -4.63 -4.21
CA GLU A 21 -8.18 -4.41 -4.42
C GLU A 21 -8.90 -5.70 -4.80
N GLN A 22 -8.32 -6.49 -5.71
CA GLN A 22 -8.88 -7.78 -6.10
C GLN A 22 -8.92 -8.76 -4.92
N LEU A 23 -7.88 -8.80 -4.08
CA LEU A 23 -7.87 -9.61 -2.87
C LEU A 23 -9.00 -9.20 -1.91
N LEU A 24 -9.15 -7.91 -1.64
CA LEU A 24 -10.21 -7.38 -0.78
C LEU A 24 -11.61 -7.72 -1.33
N GLN A 25 -11.82 -7.56 -2.63
CA GLN A 25 -13.09 -7.91 -3.28
C GLN A 25 -13.39 -9.40 -3.21
N ASN A 26 -12.39 -10.26 -3.42
CA ASN A 26 -12.53 -11.72 -3.30
C ASN A 26 -12.89 -12.15 -1.88
N HIS A 27 -12.48 -11.36 -0.87
CA HIS A 27 -12.83 -11.57 0.55
C HIS A 27 -14.16 -10.89 0.94
N GLY A 28 -14.91 -10.34 -0.03
CA GLY A 28 -16.24 -9.76 0.19
C GLY A 28 -16.22 -8.31 0.70
N HIS A 29 -15.10 -7.62 0.57
CA HIS A 29 -15.01 -6.19 0.89
C HIS A 29 -15.35 -5.34 -0.33
N THR A 30 -15.79 -4.10 -0.10
CA THR A 30 -16.26 -3.20 -1.17
C THR A 30 -15.52 -1.87 -1.16
N PRO A 31 -15.17 -1.32 -2.33
CA PRO A 31 -14.65 0.04 -2.38
C PRO A 31 -15.70 1.03 -1.85
N CYS A 32 -15.23 2.06 -1.18
CA CYS A 32 -16.05 3.12 -0.65
C CYS A 32 -16.55 4.02 -1.80
N ALA A 33 -17.84 4.29 -1.86
CA ALA A 33 -18.40 5.22 -2.82
C ALA A 33 -18.11 6.68 -2.40
N GLU A 34 -18.23 7.61 -3.34
CA GLU A 34 -18.02 9.03 -3.07
C GLU A 34 -19.03 9.53 -2.02
N GLY A 35 -18.51 10.17 -0.98
CA GLY A 35 -19.32 10.68 0.14
C GLY A 35 -19.68 9.67 1.23
N GLU A 36 -19.24 8.42 1.11
CA GLU A 36 -19.35 7.42 2.17
C GLU A 36 -18.13 7.44 3.11
N SER A 37 -18.33 6.99 4.34
CA SER A 37 -17.23 6.77 5.30
C SER A 37 -16.59 5.41 5.07
N ALA A 38 -15.27 5.36 5.02
CA ALA A 38 -14.52 4.12 4.92
C ALA A 38 -14.26 3.51 6.31
N ASP A 39 -14.17 2.19 6.36
CA ASP A 39 -13.66 1.45 7.53
C ASP A 39 -12.13 1.39 7.53
N ALA A 40 -11.52 1.39 6.34
CA ALA A 40 -10.07 1.36 6.17
C ALA A 40 -9.61 2.28 5.02
N VAL A 41 -8.53 3.00 5.25
CA VAL A 41 -7.84 3.82 4.26
C VAL A 41 -6.46 3.21 4.03
N ILE A 42 -6.20 2.78 2.80
CA ILE A 42 -4.96 2.16 2.37
C ILE A 42 -4.21 3.13 1.46
N VAL A 43 -2.94 3.41 1.76
CA VAL A 43 -2.11 4.25 0.90
C VAL A 43 -0.86 3.48 0.46
N ASN A 44 -0.78 3.17 -0.83
CA ASN A 44 0.41 2.59 -1.43
C ASN A 44 1.35 3.74 -1.84
N THR A 45 2.49 3.84 -1.16
CA THR A 45 3.36 5.01 -1.13
C THR A 45 4.56 4.89 -2.07
N CYS A 46 5.14 6.03 -2.45
CA CYS A 46 6.29 6.12 -3.33
C CYS A 46 7.43 6.93 -2.69
N ALA A 47 8.67 6.47 -2.85
CA ALA A 47 9.88 7.14 -2.36
C ALA A 47 10.83 7.59 -3.46
N VAL A 48 10.52 7.35 -4.73
CA VAL A 48 11.45 7.61 -5.85
C VAL A 48 11.83 9.09 -5.99
N THR A 49 11.01 9.99 -5.46
CA THR A 49 11.26 11.44 -5.47
C THR A 49 10.85 12.07 -4.15
N ALA A 50 11.53 13.15 -3.74
CA ALA A 50 11.12 13.99 -2.59
C ALA A 50 9.66 14.48 -2.72
N GLU A 51 9.22 14.76 -3.93
CA GLU A 51 7.83 15.10 -4.23
C GLU A 51 6.87 13.93 -3.97
N GLY A 52 7.30 12.70 -4.21
CA GLY A 52 6.54 11.48 -3.89
C GLY A 52 6.26 11.37 -2.39
N ALA A 53 7.28 11.52 -1.55
CA ALA A 53 7.15 11.51 -0.10
C ALA A 53 6.24 12.65 0.41
N ARG A 54 6.40 13.87 -0.15
CA ARG A 54 5.53 15.01 0.19
C ARG A 54 4.07 14.72 -0.14
N LYS A 55 3.80 14.17 -1.32
CA LYS A 55 2.44 13.79 -1.75
C LYS A 55 1.88 12.67 -0.86
N ALA A 56 2.71 11.70 -0.46
CA ALA A 56 2.29 10.64 0.45
C ALA A 56 1.78 11.23 1.77
N ARG A 57 2.57 12.09 2.43
CA ARG A 57 2.16 12.77 3.66
C ARG A 57 0.85 13.56 3.51
N GLN A 58 0.73 14.31 2.41
CA GLN A 58 -0.48 15.10 2.14
C GLN A 58 -1.71 14.21 1.95
N THR A 59 -1.56 13.13 1.18
CA THR A 59 -2.64 12.19 0.90
C THR A 59 -3.10 11.48 2.18
N VAL A 60 -2.16 10.97 2.98
CA VAL A 60 -2.48 10.32 4.26
C VAL A 60 -3.25 11.27 5.17
N ARG A 61 -2.71 12.47 5.43
CA ARG A 61 -3.38 13.46 6.30
C ARG A 61 -4.75 13.91 5.79
N ARG A 62 -4.92 14.00 4.48
CA ARG A 62 -6.21 14.32 3.87
C ARG A 62 -7.21 13.20 4.12
N LEU A 63 -6.85 11.96 3.82
CA LEU A 63 -7.74 10.81 3.97
C LEU A 63 -8.11 10.54 5.43
N GLN A 64 -7.17 10.72 6.36
CA GLN A 64 -7.45 10.64 7.81
C GLN A 64 -8.45 11.70 8.28
N ARG A 65 -8.36 12.93 7.76
CA ARG A 65 -9.33 13.99 8.09
C ARG A 65 -10.71 13.71 7.50
N GLU A 66 -10.75 13.16 6.29
CA GLU A 66 -11.99 12.80 5.61
C GLU A 66 -12.64 11.56 6.23
N ASN A 67 -11.85 10.68 6.84
CA ASN A 67 -12.30 9.41 7.43
C ASN A 67 -11.69 9.22 8.85
N PRO A 68 -12.10 10.01 9.84
CA PRO A 68 -11.44 10.05 11.16
C PRO A 68 -11.59 8.78 12.00
N LEU A 69 -12.50 7.89 11.64
CA LEU A 69 -12.72 6.61 12.31
C LEU A 69 -12.18 5.42 11.53
N ALA A 70 -11.61 5.66 10.34
CA ALA A 70 -11.07 4.60 9.51
C ALA A 70 -9.67 4.18 9.97
N LEU A 71 -9.40 2.89 9.91
CA LEU A 71 -8.06 2.34 10.02
C LEU A 71 -7.16 2.94 8.94
N THR A 72 -5.97 3.41 9.31
CA THR A 72 -4.97 3.93 8.36
C THR A 72 -3.89 2.89 8.13
N ALA A 73 -3.77 2.39 6.89
CA ALA A 73 -2.79 1.40 6.50
C ALA A 73 -1.87 1.94 5.40
N LEU A 74 -0.57 1.88 5.63
CA LEU A 74 0.46 2.36 4.71
C LEU A 74 1.32 1.20 4.21
N CYS A 75 1.66 1.21 2.93
CA CYS A 75 2.63 0.30 2.34
C CYS A 75 3.40 0.97 1.20
N GLY A 76 4.37 0.26 0.62
CA GLY A 76 5.12 0.71 -0.54
C GLY A 76 6.50 1.30 -0.23
N CYS A 77 7.10 1.93 -1.23
CA CYS A 77 8.51 2.32 -1.19
C CYS A 77 8.83 3.34 -0.09
N TRP A 78 8.00 4.36 0.10
CA TRP A 78 8.29 5.35 1.14
C TRP A 78 8.17 4.76 2.55
N SER A 79 7.18 3.92 2.78
CA SER A 79 7.03 3.18 4.04
C SER A 79 8.24 2.26 4.32
N GLN A 80 8.86 1.72 3.27
CA GLN A 80 10.06 0.89 3.39
C GLN A 80 11.31 1.71 3.72
N VAL A 81 11.50 2.84 3.03
CA VAL A 81 12.74 3.65 3.11
C VAL A 81 12.75 4.55 4.33
N ASP A 82 11.61 5.10 4.71
CA ASP A 82 11.46 6.08 5.80
C ASP A 82 10.32 5.69 6.74
N ALA A 83 10.45 4.50 7.30
CA ALA A 83 9.44 3.91 8.17
C ALA A 83 9.13 4.76 9.40
N ALA A 84 10.14 5.43 9.95
CA ALA A 84 9.96 6.30 11.11
C ALA A 84 9.06 7.50 10.80
N GLU A 85 9.27 8.15 9.66
CA GLU A 85 8.43 9.26 9.22
C GLU A 85 7.00 8.77 8.86
N ALA A 86 6.90 7.61 8.23
CA ALA A 86 5.61 6.99 7.90
C ALA A 86 4.81 6.63 9.18
N ALA A 87 5.46 6.02 10.16
CA ALA A 87 4.83 5.69 11.45
C ALA A 87 4.39 6.95 12.21
N ALA A 88 5.16 8.03 12.15
CA ALA A 88 4.83 9.31 12.79
C ALA A 88 3.55 9.97 12.25
N LEU A 89 2.99 9.49 11.15
CA LEU A 89 1.68 9.91 10.66
C LEU A 89 0.51 9.24 11.39
N GLY A 90 0.78 8.37 12.37
CA GLY A 90 -0.26 7.66 13.11
C GLY A 90 -0.93 6.56 12.29
N ALA A 91 -0.15 5.83 11.50
CA ALA A 91 -0.64 4.65 10.81
C ALA A 91 -0.85 3.49 11.78
N ASP A 92 -2.00 2.83 11.68
CA ASP A 92 -2.32 1.62 12.44
C ASP A 92 -1.56 0.40 11.90
N ILE A 93 -1.34 0.39 10.57
CA ILE A 93 -0.61 -0.66 9.87
C ILE A 93 0.45 -0.04 8.97
N LEU A 94 1.68 -0.54 9.08
CA LEU A 94 2.81 -0.12 8.27
C LEU A 94 3.55 -1.33 7.70
N PHE A 95 3.50 -1.48 6.38
CA PHE A 95 4.26 -2.48 5.64
C PHE A 95 5.22 -1.83 4.65
N GLY A 96 6.29 -2.54 4.33
CA GLY A 96 7.24 -2.14 3.29
C GLY A 96 6.75 -2.46 1.88
N THR A 97 7.67 -2.89 1.01
CA THR A 97 7.40 -3.21 -0.40
C THR A 97 7.06 -4.68 -0.64
N GLY A 98 7.13 -5.58 0.34
CA GLY A 98 6.81 -7.01 0.24
C GLY A 98 5.50 -7.40 0.91
N ASP A 99 5.11 -8.67 0.68
CA ASP A 99 4.00 -9.35 1.36
C ASP A 99 2.66 -8.60 1.28
N ARG A 100 2.20 -8.32 0.07
CA ARG A 100 0.91 -7.65 -0.17
C ARG A 100 -0.28 -8.47 0.35
N GLN A 101 -0.17 -9.80 0.27
CA GLN A 101 -1.20 -10.68 0.83
C GLN A 101 -1.24 -10.59 2.35
N GLY A 102 -0.08 -10.58 3.02
CA GLY A 102 0.02 -10.38 4.46
C GLY A 102 -0.47 -9.00 4.90
N PHE A 103 -0.19 -7.98 4.11
CA PHE A 103 -0.70 -6.63 4.33
C PHE A 103 -2.23 -6.58 4.30
N VAL A 104 -2.86 -7.17 3.28
CA VAL A 104 -4.33 -7.23 3.18
C VAL A 104 -4.91 -7.96 4.39
N ARG A 105 -4.36 -9.11 4.78
CA ARG A 105 -4.81 -9.84 5.98
C ARG A 105 -4.68 -9.01 7.26
N ALA A 106 -3.59 -8.25 7.41
CA ALA A 106 -3.41 -7.39 8.57
C ALA A 106 -4.49 -6.28 8.63
N VAL A 107 -4.80 -5.67 7.48
CA VAL A 107 -5.88 -4.68 7.37
C VAL A 107 -7.24 -5.29 7.76
N GLU A 108 -7.54 -6.47 7.25
CA GLU A 108 -8.80 -7.18 7.56
C GLU A 108 -8.93 -7.50 9.05
N THR A 109 -7.85 -8.02 9.65
CA THR A 109 -7.82 -8.36 11.08
C THR A 109 -8.04 -7.11 11.94
N ALA A 110 -7.27 -6.05 11.68
CA ALA A 110 -7.37 -4.82 12.45
C ALA A 110 -8.73 -4.12 12.28
N ALA A 111 -9.32 -4.18 11.08
CA ALA A 111 -10.65 -3.65 10.84
C ALA A 111 -11.74 -4.46 11.57
N ALA A 112 -11.59 -5.78 11.68
CA ALA A 112 -12.51 -6.64 12.44
C ALA A 112 -12.43 -6.38 13.95
N GLU A 113 -11.24 -6.12 14.47
CA GLU A 113 -11.00 -5.79 15.88
C GLU A 113 -11.33 -4.33 16.24
N ARG A 114 -11.76 -3.52 15.27
CA ARG A 114 -12.13 -2.10 15.41
C ARG A 114 -11.09 -1.25 16.16
N GLY A 115 -9.82 -1.44 15.83
CA GLY A 115 -8.73 -0.63 16.37
C GLY A 115 -8.40 -0.87 17.85
N ALA A 116 -8.87 -1.98 18.43
CA ALA A 116 -8.47 -2.40 19.78
C ALA A 116 -7.06 -3.01 19.84
N GLY A 117 -6.43 -3.18 18.67
CA GLY A 117 -5.10 -3.75 18.54
C GLY A 117 -3.95 -2.73 18.59
N GLU A 118 -2.77 -3.20 18.89
CA GLU A 118 -1.54 -2.42 18.74
C GLU A 118 -1.24 -2.17 17.26
N SER A 119 -0.54 -1.07 16.96
CA SER A 119 -0.09 -0.79 15.59
C SER A 119 0.82 -1.90 15.07
N VAL A 120 0.54 -2.38 13.87
CA VAL A 120 1.29 -3.46 13.22
C VAL A 120 2.31 -2.88 12.25
N THR A 121 3.59 -3.07 12.54
CA THR A 121 4.67 -2.71 11.62
C THR A 121 5.39 -3.96 11.13
N LYS A 122 5.42 -4.16 9.81
CA LYS A 122 6.14 -5.26 9.17
C LYS A 122 6.99 -4.75 8.01
N LEU A 123 8.26 -4.62 8.28
CA LEU A 123 9.28 -4.27 7.27
C LEU A 123 10.21 -5.48 7.11
N ASP A 124 10.48 -5.84 5.90
CA ASP A 124 11.46 -6.86 5.57
C ASP A 124 12.69 -6.23 4.91
N ASP A 125 13.77 -6.98 4.85
CA ASP A 125 14.96 -6.59 4.10
C ASP A 125 14.77 -6.94 2.61
N PRO A 126 14.61 -5.96 1.72
CA PRO A 126 14.40 -6.23 0.29
C PRO A 126 15.51 -7.05 -0.35
N PHE A 127 16.76 -6.92 0.16
CA PHE A 127 17.92 -7.65 -0.35
C PHE A 127 17.95 -9.13 0.03
N ARG A 128 17.10 -9.54 0.98
CA ARG A 128 16.97 -10.94 1.41
C ARG A 128 15.80 -11.67 0.77
N ARG A 129 15.03 -11.00 -0.06
CA ARG A 129 13.92 -11.64 -0.78
C ARG A 129 14.47 -12.59 -1.84
N THR A 130 14.04 -13.84 -1.78
CA THR A 130 14.45 -14.89 -2.72
C THR A 130 13.31 -15.32 -3.65
N GLY A 131 12.09 -14.85 -3.40
CA GLY A 131 10.89 -15.23 -4.16
C GLY A 131 10.19 -14.04 -4.79
N PHE A 132 9.57 -14.30 -5.93
CA PHE A 132 8.63 -13.38 -6.56
C PHE A 132 7.26 -13.54 -5.89
N GLU A 133 6.64 -12.44 -5.47
CA GLU A 133 5.29 -12.48 -4.91
C GLU A 133 4.26 -12.59 -6.04
N GLU A 134 3.61 -13.75 -6.13
CA GLU A 134 2.49 -13.93 -7.05
C GLU A 134 1.25 -13.23 -6.49
N LEU A 135 0.80 -12.21 -7.20
CA LEU A 135 -0.41 -11.47 -6.88
C LEU A 135 -1.47 -11.73 -7.95
N PRO A 136 -2.76 -11.72 -7.60
CA PRO A 136 -3.81 -11.86 -8.57
C PRO A 136 -3.70 -10.75 -9.61
N ALA A 137 -3.90 -11.11 -10.89
CA ALA A 137 -4.04 -10.10 -11.91
C ALA A 137 -5.30 -9.28 -11.62
N GLY A 138 -5.12 -7.99 -11.39
CA GLY A 138 -6.25 -7.10 -11.12
C GLY A 138 -7.25 -7.11 -12.27
N ALA A 139 -8.52 -6.95 -11.95
CA ALA A 139 -9.53 -6.70 -12.97
C ALA A 139 -9.34 -5.27 -13.47
N TYR A 140 -8.71 -5.11 -14.62
CA TYR A 140 -8.42 -3.80 -15.25
C TYR A 140 -9.68 -3.06 -15.72
N ALA A 141 -10.72 -3.06 -14.91
CA ALA A 141 -11.96 -2.35 -15.22
C ALA A 141 -11.69 -0.84 -15.34
N GLY A 142 -11.84 -0.33 -16.56
CA GLY A 142 -11.67 1.09 -16.86
C GLY A 142 -10.30 1.52 -17.41
N HIS A 143 -9.34 0.60 -17.56
CA HIS A 143 -8.03 0.88 -18.17
C HIS A 143 -7.92 0.32 -19.58
N ALA A 144 -7.37 1.11 -20.51
CA ALA A 144 -7.06 0.68 -21.87
C ALA A 144 -5.80 -0.19 -21.98
N ARG A 145 -5.07 -0.39 -20.86
CA ARG A 145 -3.79 -1.12 -20.82
C ARG A 145 -3.76 -2.02 -19.59
N ALA A 146 -3.31 -3.27 -19.78
CA ALA A 146 -2.98 -4.18 -18.70
C ALA A 146 -1.49 -4.05 -18.31
N TYR A 147 -1.19 -4.22 -17.03
CA TYR A 147 0.17 -4.29 -16.51
C TYR A 147 0.47 -5.72 -16.07
N LEU A 148 1.62 -6.23 -16.46
CA LEU A 148 2.15 -7.51 -16.00
C LEU A 148 3.46 -7.21 -15.24
N LYS A 149 3.50 -7.51 -13.96
CA LYS A 149 4.73 -7.44 -13.16
C LYS A 149 5.56 -8.69 -13.45
N ILE A 150 6.73 -8.51 -14.05
CA ILE A 150 7.64 -9.61 -14.42
C ILE A 150 8.90 -9.66 -13.58
N GLN A 151 9.13 -8.64 -12.76
CA GLN A 151 10.30 -8.52 -11.90
C GLN A 151 9.96 -7.68 -10.66
N ASP A 152 10.64 -7.98 -9.55
CA ASP A 152 10.57 -7.22 -8.31
C ASP A 152 11.98 -6.80 -7.90
N GLY A 153 12.23 -5.49 -7.90
CA GLY A 153 13.58 -4.95 -7.68
C GLY A 153 14.52 -5.14 -8.87
N CYS A 154 15.78 -4.83 -8.66
CA CYS A 154 16.85 -4.96 -9.68
C CYS A 154 18.21 -5.05 -8.96
N ASP A 155 19.11 -5.87 -9.45
CA ASP A 155 20.46 -6.08 -8.93
C ASP A 155 21.58 -5.49 -9.80
N ASN A 156 21.24 -4.68 -10.81
CA ASN A 156 22.23 -4.08 -11.71
C ASN A 156 22.98 -2.87 -11.14
N PHE A 157 22.48 -2.23 -10.08
CA PHE A 157 23.13 -1.09 -9.41
C PHE A 157 23.62 0.03 -10.35
N CYS A 158 22.86 0.38 -11.38
CA CYS A 158 23.20 1.48 -12.26
C CYS A 158 23.28 2.80 -11.48
N THR A 159 24.29 3.62 -11.77
CA THR A 159 24.66 4.84 -11.01
C THR A 159 23.56 5.89 -10.88
N TYR A 160 22.58 5.87 -11.77
CA TYR A 160 21.44 6.82 -11.79
C TYR A 160 20.13 6.20 -11.30
N CYS A 161 20.12 4.94 -10.88
CA CYS A 161 18.90 4.21 -10.60
C CYS A 161 18.71 3.98 -9.09
N ILE A 162 17.53 4.34 -8.56
CA ILE A 162 17.17 4.14 -7.16
C ILE A 162 16.63 2.73 -6.89
N ILE A 163 16.21 2.00 -7.93
CA ILE A 163 15.48 0.73 -7.75
C ILE A 163 16.22 -0.34 -6.95
N PRO A 164 17.56 -0.49 -7.05
CA PRO A 164 18.31 -1.47 -6.26
C PRO A 164 18.41 -1.13 -4.76
N TYR A 165 18.06 0.10 -4.36
CA TYR A 165 18.20 0.61 -3.00
C TYR A 165 16.82 0.77 -2.33
#